data_ef6aacb31c43769e5aa91931108f69cc
#
_entry.id   ef6aacb31c43769e5aa91931108f69cc
#
_cell.length_a   1.000
_cell.length_b   1.000
_cell.length_c   1.000
_cell.angle_alpha   90.00
_cell.angle_beta   90.00
_cell.angle_gamma   90.00
#
_symmetry.space_group_name_H-M   'P 1'
#
loop_
_entity.id
_entity.type
_entity.pdbx_description
1 polymer ?
#
loop_
_entity_poly.entity_id
_entity_poly.type
_entity_poly.pdbx_seq_one_letter_code
_entity_poly.pdbx_strand_id
1 'polypeptide(L)'
;MYKRQLQSRNYKFVLFMDDLSFEEFEIEYKYLKAVIEGGLEKKPDNILIYATSNRRHLVKQTWGDRQDQDEVNVNDAKQEKTSLSSRFGVKILFMHPDRQNYLDIVDGLAEQYGLMMERNELHQKALTWEIRHGGFSGRTAKQFINAMLGK
;
A
#
# COMPACT_ATOMS: atom_id res chain seq x y z
N MET A 1 8.25 -9.41 -21.73
CA MET A 1 8.96 -10.68 -21.91
C MET A 1 8.40 -11.78 -21.02
N TYR A 2 8.16 -11.59 -19.73
CA TYR A 2 7.66 -12.64 -18.83
C TYR A 2 6.22 -13.12 -19.09
N LYS A 3 5.32 -12.29 -19.65
CA LYS A 3 3.92 -12.65 -19.91
C LYS A 3 3.79 -13.91 -20.79
N ARG A 4 4.52 -13.98 -21.90
CA ARG A 4 4.46 -15.14 -22.83
C ARG A 4 4.94 -16.44 -22.18
N GLN A 5 5.95 -16.37 -21.33
CA GLN A 5 6.50 -17.53 -20.63
C GLN A 5 5.53 -18.08 -19.57
N LEU A 6 4.72 -17.22 -18.95
CA LEU A 6 3.73 -17.62 -17.94
C LEU A 6 2.41 -18.06 -18.57
N GLN A 7 2.03 -17.49 -19.71
CA GLN A 7 0.78 -17.80 -20.40
C GLN A 7 0.69 -19.26 -20.88
N SER A 8 1.83 -19.83 -21.31
CA SER A 8 1.89 -21.22 -21.80
C SER A 8 1.87 -22.27 -20.70
N ARG A 9 1.98 -21.86 -19.41
CA ARG A 9 2.02 -22.78 -18.28
C ARG A 9 0.63 -22.98 -17.69
N ASN A 10 0.30 -24.22 -17.36
CA ASN A 10 -0.99 -24.59 -16.74
C ASN A 10 -1.01 -24.32 -15.23
N TYR A 11 -0.57 -23.11 -14.82
CA TYR A 11 -0.59 -22.64 -13.45
C TYR A 11 -1.22 -21.27 -13.36
N LYS A 12 -1.84 -20.96 -12.22
CA LYS A 12 -2.28 -19.60 -11.89
C LYS A 12 -1.11 -18.86 -11.22
N PHE A 13 -0.88 -17.63 -11.65
CA PHE A 13 0.21 -16.79 -11.15
C PHE A 13 -0.35 -15.55 -10.47
N VAL A 14 0.27 -15.16 -9.36
CA VAL A 14 0.06 -13.87 -8.73
C VAL A 14 1.32 -13.03 -8.94
N LEU A 15 1.18 -11.93 -9.63
CA LEU A 15 2.22 -10.91 -9.74
C LEU A 15 1.99 -9.89 -8.62
N PHE A 16 2.85 -9.91 -7.62
CA PHE A 16 2.78 -8.97 -6.50
C PHE A 16 3.78 -7.83 -6.72
N MET A 17 3.29 -6.59 -6.67
CA MET A 17 4.07 -5.38 -6.81
C MET A 17 3.90 -4.55 -5.54
N ASP A 18 4.99 -4.43 -4.77
CA ASP A 18 4.97 -3.71 -3.50
C ASP A 18 5.38 -2.25 -3.67
N ASP A 19 4.75 -1.38 -2.87
CA ASP A 19 5.02 0.06 -2.77
C ASP A 19 5.06 0.81 -4.12
N LEU A 20 4.06 0.58 -4.96
CA LEU A 20 3.95 1.28 -6.23
C LEU A 20 3.79 2.79 -6.04
N SER A 21 4.77 3.51 -6.54
CA SER A 21 4.83 4.97 -6.50
C SER A 21 5.55 5.45 -7.75
N PHE A 22 4.88 6.19 -8.62
CA PHE A 22 5.47 6.73 -9.85
C PHE A 22 5.56 8.24 -9.80
N GLU A 23 6.61 8.77 -10.39
CA GLU A 23 6.67 10.16 -10.82
C GLU A 23 6.09 10.27 -12.23
N GLU A 24 5.59 11.47 -12.60
CA GLU A 24 4.70 11.67 -13.76
C GLU A 24 5.30 11.28 -15.12
N PHE A 25 6.63 11.15 -15.21
CA PHE A 25 7.36 10.88 -16.44
C PHE A 25 8.20 9.59 -16.42
N GLU A 26 8.01 8.75 -15.42
CA GLU A 26 8.79 7.52 -15.30
C GLU A 26 8.42 6.50 -16.39
N ILE A 27 9.45 5.93 -17.00
CA ILE A 27 9.30 4.88 -18.03
C ILE A 27 8.56 3.68 -17.44
N GLU A 28 8.78 3.40 -16.16
CA GLU A 28 8.15 2.32 -15.39
C GLU A 28 6.62 2.46 -15.35
N TYR A 29 6.11 3.68 -15.24
CA TYR A 29 4.66 3.95 -15.30
C TYR A 29 4.07 3.50 -16.64
N LYS A 30 4.71 3.84 -17.75
CA LYS A 30 4.28 3.46 -19.10
C LYS A 30 4.31 1.94 -19.30
N TYR A 31 5.35 1.28 -18.76
CA TYR A 31 5.43 -0.16 -18.77
C TYR A 31 4.34 -0.83 -17.95
N LEU A 32 4.07 -0.33 -16.75
CA LEU A 32 3.02 -0.88 -15.90
C LEU A 32 1.64 -0.69 -16.54
N LYS A 33 1.37 0.49 -17.09
CA LYS A 33 0.14 0.77 -17.86
C LYS A 33 -0.03 -0.26 -18.99
N ALA A 34 0.99 -0.49 -19.79
CA ALA A 34 0.98 -1.50 -20.85
C ALA A 34 0.79 -2.94 -20.32
N VAL A 35 1.31 -3.24 -19.13
CA VAL A 35 1.13 -4.55 -18.48
C VAL A 35 -0.29 -4.76 -17.99
N ILE A 36 -0.90 -3.76 -17.37
CA ILE A 36 -2.25 -3.83 -16.81
C ILE A 36 -3.31 -3.76 -17.93
N GLU A 37 -3.13 -2.87 -18.90
CA GLU A 37 -4.06 -2.67 -20.03
C GLU A 37 -3.98 -3.80 -21.07
N GLY A 38 -2.93 -4.59 -21.02
CA GLY A 38 -2.71 -5.66 -22.02
C GLY A 38 -1.90 -5.21 -23.24
N GLY A 39 -1.71 -3.90 -23.46
CA GLY A 39 -1.01 -3.36 -24.64
C GLY A 39 -1.52 -3.98 -25.94
N LEU A 40 -0.60 -4.43 -26.82
CA LEU A 40 -0.92 -5.19 -28.03
C LEU A 40 -1.37 -6.65 -27.77
N GLU A 41 -1.16 -7.15 -26.54
CA GLU A 41 -1.53 -8.51 -26.15
C GLU A 41 -2.46 -8.47 -24.93
N LYS A 42 -3.60 -9.14 -25.02
CA LYS A 42 -4.56 -9.28 -23.93
C LYS A 42 -3.88 -9.86 -22.67
N LYS A 43 -4.28 -9.38 -21.49
CA LYS A 43 -3.80 -9.94 -20.23
C LYS A 43 -4.13 -11.44 -20.17
N PRO A 44 -3.18 -12.34 -19.89
CA PRO A 44 -3.47 -13.76 -19.74
C PRO A 44 -4.42 -14.01 -18.55
N ASP A 45 -5.40 -14.89 -18.75
CA ASP A 45 -6.43 -15.18 -17.74
C ASP A 45 -5.87 -15.90 -16.50
N ASN A 46 -4.68 -16.49 -16.63
CA ASN A 46 -4.00 -17.19 -15.54
C ASN A 46 -3.08 -16.28 -14.67
N ILE A 47 -3.09 -14.95 -14.91
CA ILE A 47 -2.27 -14.00 -14.14
C ILE A 47 -3.18 -13.03 -13.38
N LEU A 48 -2.99 -12.98 -12.06
CA LEU A 48 -3.59 -11.98 -11.17
C LEU A 48 -2.52 -10.99 -10.72
N ILE A 49 -2.86 -9.71 -10.72
CA ILE A 49 -1.94 -8.64 -10.35
C ILE A 49 -2.40 -8.03 -9.03
N TYR A 50 -1.53 -8.08 -8.02
CA TYR A 50 -1.68 -7.38 -6.77
C TYR A 50 -0.67 -6.25 -6.68
N ALA A 51 -1.12 -5.09 -6.22
CA ALA A 51 -0.26 -3.95 -6.03
C ALA A 51 -0.56 -3.28 -4.69
N THR A 52 0.47 -2.89 -3.95
CA THR A 52 0.34 -2.01 -2.80
C THR A 52 0.83 -0.61 -3.16
N SER A 53 0.27 0.41 -2.54
CA SER A 53 0.71 1.78 -2.69
C SER A 53 0.33 2.61 -1.48
N ASN A 54 1.22 3.50 -1.06
CA ASN A 54 0.94 4.52 -0.06
C ASN A 54 0.23 5.74 -0.65
N ARG A 55 -0.12 5.72 -1.93
CA ARG A 55 -0.74 6.84 -2.65
C ARG A 55 -2.09 6.44 -3.23
N ARG A 56 -3.09 7.31 -3.05
CA ARG A 56 -4.45 7.06 -3.58
C ARG A 56 -4.49 6.88 -5.10
N HIS A 57 -3.64 7.59 -5.83
CA HIS A 57 -3.65 7.62 -7.30
C HIS A 57 -2.40 7.02 -7.93
N LEU A 58 -1.52 6.36 -7.15
CA LEU A 58 -0.26 5.76 -7.61
C LEU A 58 0.79 6.74 -8.13
N VAL A 59 0.45 8.01 -8.32
CA VAL A 59 1.32 9.07 -8.84
C VAL A 59 1.48 10.21 -7.82
N LYS A 60 2.68 10.80 -7.76
CA LYS A 60 3.00 11.89 -6.85
C LYS A 60 2.30 13.18 -7.30
N GLN A 61 1.54 13.80 -6.41
CA GLN A 61 1.04 15.16 -6.63
C GLN A 61 2.10 16.15 -6.16
N THR A 62 2.57 16.99 -7.04
CA THR A 62 3.49 18.09 -6.69
C THR A 62 2.71 19.33 -6.28
N TRP A 63 3.36 20.22 -5.49
CA TRP A 63 2.75 21.48 -5.07
C TRP A 63 2.44 22.42 -6.26
N GLY A 64 3.15 22.28 -7.38
CA GLY A 64 2.89 23.00 -8.63
C GLY A 64 1.53 22.68 -9.25
N ASP A 65 1.01 21.47 -9.07
CA ASP A 65 -0.30 21.06 -9.58
C ASP A 65 -1.49 21.85 -8.97
N ARG A 66 -1.24 22.66 -7.94
CA ARG A 66 -2.25 23.48 -7.25
C ARG A 66 -2.24 24.94 -7.67
N GLN A 67 -1.19 25.43 -8.35
CA GLN A 67 -1.00 26.85 -8.65
C GLN A 67 -1.01 27.22 -10.14
N ASP A 68 -0.82 26.25 -11.05
CA ASP A 68 -0.84 26.52 -12.49
C ASP A 68 -2.29 26.54 -13.00
N GLN A 69 -2.71 27.76 -13.39
CA GLN A 69 -4.04 28.08 -13.92
C GLN A 69 -4.22 27.74 -15.41
N ASP A 70 -3.35 26.97 -16.02
CA ASP A 70 -3.57 26.43 -17.37
C ASP A 70 -4.43 25.17 -17.29
N GLU A 71 -5.75 25.38 -17.27
CA GLU A 71 -6.79 24.36 -17.01
C GLU A 71 -6.77 23.15 -17.95
N VAL A 72 -6.18 23.25 -19.13
CA VAL A 72 -6.24 22.21 -20.16
C VAL A 72 -5.22 21.09 -19.87
N ASN A 73 -3.99 21.44 -19.52
CA ASN A 73 -2.94 20.44 -19.25
C ASN A 73 -3.10 19.73 -17.90
N VAL A 74 -3.67 20.41 -16.91
CA VAL A 74 -3.90 19.87 -15.55
C VAL A 74 -5.00 18.82 -15.56
N ASN A 75 -6.02 18.95 -16.40
CA ASN A 75 -7.09 17.96 -16.51
C ASN A 75 -6.63 16.68 -17.19
N ASP A 76 -5.81 16.75 -18.21
CA ASP A 76 -5.28 15.55 -18.89
C ASP A 76 -4.35 14.77 -17.97
N ALA A 77 -3.47 15.43 -17.24
CA ALA A 77 -2.61 14.80 -16.25
C ALA A 77 -3.40 14.17 -15.08
N LYS A 78 -4.45 14.85 -14.60
CA LYS A 78 -5.35 14.29 -13.58
C LYS A 78 -6.13 13.07 -14.10
N GLN A 79 -6.60 13.11 -15.34
CA GLN A 79 -7.28 11.98 -15.97
C GLN A 79 -6.34 10.78 -16.15
N GLU A 80 -5.11 11.01 -16.56
CA GLU A 80 -4.10 9.97 -16.71
C GLU A 80 -3.70 9.34 -15.36
N LYS A 81 -3.54 10.17 -14.31
CA LYS A 81 -3.28 9.75 -12.92
C LYS A 81 -4.41 8.88 -12.35
N THR A 82 -5.65 9.21 -12.66
CA THR A 82 -6.82 8.43 -12.24
C THR A 82 -6.97 7.13 -13.04
N SER A 83 -6.51 7.12 -14.28
CA SER A 83 -6.65 6.02 -15.22
C SER A 83 -5.97 4.73 -14.75
N LEU A 84 -4.76 4.78 -14.18
CA LEU A 84 -4.05 3.57 -13.74
C LEU A 84 -4.74 2.91 -12.54
N SER A 85 -5.15 3.71 -11.56
CA SER A 85 -5.83 3.18 -10.36
C SER A 85 -7.22 2.63 -10.68
N SER A 86 -7.89 3.12 -11.72
CA SER A 86 -9.20 2.62 -12.17
C SER A 86 -9.12 1.26 -12.87
N ARG A 87 -7.92 0.83 -13.30
CA ARG A 87 -7.70 -0.48 -13.94
C ARG A 87 -7.66 -1.64 -12.96
N PHE A 88 -7.49 -1.37 -11.68
CA PHE A 88 -7.64 -2.38 -10.65
C PHE A 88 -9.13 -2.56 -10.31
N GLY A 89 -9.66 -3.75 -10.55
CA GLY A 89 -11.07 -4.06 -10.32
C GLY A 89 -11.47 -4.07 -8.84
N VAL A 90 -10.52 -4.34 -7.95
CA VAL A 90 -10.72 -4.32 -6.49
C VAL A 90 -9.72 -3.39 -5.86
N LYS A 91 -10.19 -2.51 -4.98
CA LYS A 91 -9.38 -1.58 -4.19
C LYS A 91 -9.69 -1.78 -2.72
N ILE A 92 -8.67 -2.07 -1.94
CA ILE A 92 -8.77 -2.23 -0.49
C ILE A 92 -7.99 -1.10 0.16
N LEU A 93 -8.69 -0.29 0.95
CA LEU A 93 -8.09 0.82 1.68
C LEU A 93 -7.73 0.37 3.09
N PHE A 94 -6.44 0.42 3.42
CA PHE A 94 -5.95 0.24 4.77
C PHE A 94 -5.82 1.61 5.44
N MET A 95 -6.73 1.93 6.35
CA MET A 95 -6.70 3.17 7.09
C MET A 95 -5.77 3.04 8.29
N HIS A 96 -5.24 4.18 8.76
CA HIS A 96 -4.56 4.21 10.05
C HIS A 96 -5.55 3.76 11.14
N PRO A 97 -5.14 2.84 12.05
CA PRO A 97 -5.98 2.45 13.16
C PRO A 97 -6.27 3.66 14.06
N ASP A 98 -7.46 3.73 14.60
CA ASP A 98 -7.76 4.61 15.71
C ASP A 98 -7.14 4.07 17.02
N ARG A 99 -7.37 4.78 18.12
CA ARG A 99 -6.83 4.39 19.42
C ARG A 99 -7.27 2.99 19.86
N GLN A 100 -8.56 2.66 19.65
CA GLN A 100 -9.10 1.37 20.10
C GLN A 100 -8.53 0.24 19.24
N ASN A 101 -8.55 0.38 17.92
CA ASN A 101 -7.97 -0.59 17.01
C ASN A 101 -6.47 -0.79 17.24
N TYR A 102 -5.73 0.26 17.61
CA TYR A 102 -4.32 0.16 17.97
C TYR A 102 -4.13 -0.70 19.23
N LEU A 103 -4.93 -0.49 20.27
CA LEU A 103 -4.88 -1.28 21.50
C LEU A 103 -5.28 -2.74 21.24
N ASP A 104 -6.27 -2.99 20.40
CA ASP A 104 -6.65 -4.36 20.00
C ASP A 104 -5.51 -5.08 19.25
N ILE A 105 -4.77 -4.35 18.41
CA ILE A 105 -3.55 -4.87 17.75
C ILE A 105 -2.47 -5.19 18.80
N VAL A 106 -2.27 -4.33 19.80
CA VAL A 106 -1.31 -4.56 20.88
C VAL A 106 -1.67 -5.79 21.68
N ASP A 107 -2.95 -5.95 22.06
CA ASP A 107 -3.44 -7.12 22.79
C ASP A 107 -3.20 -8.42 22.00
N GLY A 108 -3.58 -8.43 20.73
CA GLY A 108 -3.37 -9.59 19.86
C GLY A 108 -1.90 -9.95 19.66
N LEU A 109 -1.02 -8.95 19.53
CA LEU A 109 0.42 -9.19 19.44
C LEU A 109 1.01 -9.67 20.77
N ALA A 110 0.57 -9.12 21.93
CA ALA A 110 0.99 -9.57 23.23
C ALA A 110 0.64 -11.05 23.44
N GLU A 111 -0.57 -11.46 23.11
CA GLU A 111 -1.01 -12.85 23.15
C GLU A 111 -0.16 -13.72 22.21
N GLN A 112 -0.01 -13.32 20.96
CA GLN A 112 0.74 -14.08 19.95
C GLN A 112 2.21 -14.30 20.34
N TYR A 113 2.84 -13.32 20.98
CA TYR A 113 4.25 -13.42 21.40
C TYR A 113 4.44 -13.86 22.86
N GLY A 114 3.35 -14.17 23.56
CA GLY A 114 3.39 -14.66 24.94
C GLY A 114 3.87 -13.60 25.95
N LEU A 115 3.63 -12.32 25.71
CA LEU A 115 3.94 -11.24 26.63
C LEU A 115 2.93 -11.24 27.79
N MET A 116 3.37 -11.63 28.98
CA MET A 116 2.57 -11.65 30.19
C MET A 116 2.65 -10.31 30.91
N MET A 117 1.61 -9.49 30.77
CA MET A 117 1.48 -8.19 31.41
C MET A 117 0.00 -7.90 31.68
N GLU A 118 -0.29 -7.18 32.77
CA GLU A 118 -1.66 -6.73 33.06
C GLU A 118 -2.13 -5.78 31.97
N ARG A 119 -3.40 -5.94 31.53
CA ARG A 119 -3.94 -5.28 30.34
C ARG A 119 -3.88 -3.74 30.44
N ASN A 120 -4.22 -3.18 31.60
CA ASN A 120 -4.20 -1.73 31.76
C ASN A 120 -2.77 -1.19 31.71
N GLU A 121 -1.83 -1.91 32.29
CA GLU A 121 -0.41 -1.56 32.24
C GLU A 121 0.14 -1.63 30.81
N LEU A 122 -0.21 -2.70 30.07
CA LEU A 122 0.15 -2.88 28.66
C LEU A 122 -0.35 -1.70 27.81
N HIS A 123 -1.63 -1.33 27.98
CA HIS A 123 -2.25 -0.25 27.24
C HIS A 123 -1.61 1.12 27.55
N GLN A 124 -1.35 1.42 28.83
CA GLN A 124 -0.71 2.68 29.21
C GLN A 124 0.70 2.81 28.62
N LYS A 125 1.48 1.72 28.68
CA LYS A 125 2.83 1.69 28.08
C LYS A 125 2.78 1.81 26.56
N ALA A 126 1.83 1.14 25.90
CA ALA A 126 1.65 1.20 24.46
C ALA A 126 1.27 2.61 23.98
N LEU A 127 0.39 3.31 24.70
CA LEU A 127 0.01 4.70 24.41
C LEU A 127 1.17 5.67 24.63
N THR A 128 1.97 5.45 25.68
CA THR A 128 3.18 6.26 25.90
C THR A 128 4.23 6.03 24.81
N TRP A 129 4.34 4.81 24.34
CA TRP A 129 5.26 4.44 23.25
C TRP A 129 4.89 5.11 21.92
N GLU A 130 3.61 5.07 21.55
CA GLU A 130 3.15 5.59 20.25
C GLU A 130 3.42 7.09 20.08
N ILE A 131 3.28 7.89 21.16
CA ILE A 131 3.55 9.34 21.16
C ILE A 131 5.00 9.63 20.69
N ARG A 132 5.94 8.74 21.00
CA ARG A 132 7.36 8.90 20.66
C ARG A 132 7.76 8.24 19.34
N HIS A 133 6.91 7.35 18.79
CA HIS A 133 7.29 6.45 17.68
C HIS A 133 6.39 6.55 16.45
N GLY A 134 5.69 7.68 16.26
CA GLY A 134 5.05 7.99 14.99
C GLY A 134 3.57 7.62 14.88
N GLY A 135 2.87 7.50 16.00
CA GLY A 135 1.42 7.37 16.03
C GLY A 135 0.89 5.93 15.94
N PHE A 136 -0.43 5.82 15.86
CA PHE A 136 -1.11 4.53 15.83
C PHE A 136 -0.86 3.79 14.51
N SER A 137 -0.19 2.65 14.58
CA SER A 137 0.01 1.75 13.45
C SER A 137 0.35 0.33 13.93
N GLY A 138 0.10 -0.67 13.07
CA GLY A 138 0.54 -2.04 13.35
C GLY A 138 2.06 -2.18 13.49
N ARG A 139 2.83 -1.34 12.77
CA ARG A 139 4.29 -1.27 12.90
C ARG A 139 4.71 -0.79 14.28
N THR A 140 4.11 0.30 14.77
CA THR A 140 4.39 0.87 16.11
C THR A 140 4.01 -0.10 17.21
N ALA A 141 2.87 -0.80 17.08
CA ALA A 141 2.46 -1.84 18.01
C ALA A 141 3.47 -3.00 18.06
N LYS A 142 3.92 -3.48 16.90
CA LYS A 142 4.92 -4.56 16.82
C LYS A 142 6.27 -4.14 17.40
N GLN A 143 6.72 -2.91 17.13
CA GLN A 143 7.95 -2.37 17.73
C GLN A 143 7.84 -2.28 19.24
N PHE A 144 6.70 -1.83 19.78
CA PHE A 144 6.44 -1.80 21.20
C PHE A 144 6.54 -3.20 21.83
N ILE A 145 5.84 -4.19 21.30
CA ILE A 145 5.89 -5.56 21.84
C ILE A 145 7.30 -6.14 21.78
N ASN A 146 8.04 -5.93 20.68
CA ASN A 146 9.43 -6.38 20.58
C ASN A 146 10.32 -5.72 21.66
N ALA A 147 10.16 -4.42 21.90
CA ALA A 147 10.90 -3.73 22.94
C ALA A 147 10.58 -4.25 24.35
N MET A 148 9.31 -4.59 24.62
CA MET A 148 8.90 -5.20 25.89
C MET A 148 9.47 -6.61 26.08
N LEU A 149 9.74 -7.33 25.00
CA LEU A 149 10.35 -8.66 25.00
C LEU A 149 11.90 -8.62 24.99
N GLY A 150 12.51 -7.44 24.90
CA GLY A 150 13.95 -7.28 24.82
C GLY A 150 14.56 -7.72 23.49
N LYS A 151 13.80 -7.59 22.39
CA LYS A 151 14.20 -7.98 21.03
C LYS A 151 14.52 -6.78 20.14
#